data_acb3b5c61548692fd81ce7ec12795a63
#
_entry.id   acb3b5c61548692fd81ce7ec12795a63
#
_cell.length_a   1.000
_cell.length_b   1.000
_cell.length_c   1.000
_cell.angle_alpha   90.00
_cell.angle_beta   90.00
_cell.angle_gamma   90.00
#
_symmetry.space_group_name_H-M   'P 1'
#
loop_
_entity.id
_entity.type
_entity.pdbx_description
1 polymer ?
#
loop_
_entity_poly.entity_id
_entity_poly.type
_entity_poly.pdbx_seq_one_letter_code
_entity_poly.pdbx_strand_id
1 'polypeptide(L)'
;MAAKTVSFEREAREKVLEGVNIIADAVKVTLGPKGRNVLIQKSFGAPRSTKDGVSVAKEIELKDAQRNLGAQLIREVASKQNDHSGDGTTTATVLAQAIVNQGHKVISAGANPMDVKRGIDKAVAAIVQELKKNAKPVKANSEIAQIGTISANGEKEIGDFIAQAMEKVGKEGVITVEEAKSLETELQVVEGMQFDRGYLSPYFITDADKMQAVLESPYILLFEKKLSNLQSMLPVLEAVVQSGKPLLIVAEDVEGEALATLVVNKLRGGLKIAAVKAPGFGDRRKAMLEDMAILTGGQLVSEDLGIKLENVTLDMLGRAKKVVITKENTTIVDGAGEKGEIDARCGQIRAQIEDTTSDYDKEKLQERLAKLAGGVAVIRVGGATEVEVKERKDRVDDAMHATRAAVEEGIVAGGGSALLFASKALESLKGDNDDQQAGIEIIRKACQAPVRQIAANAGAEGSIVVGKLSDKNDAAFGYDAQNDNYVNMIEAGIIDPAKVVRTALQDASSVAGLLLTTEATITDAPDDSKGAAAGGMPGGMGGMGGMDF
;
A
#
# COMPACT_ATOMS: atom_id res chain seq x y z
N MET A 1 17.99 11.90 28.02
CA MET A 1 16.77 11.12 27.67
C MET A 1 15.59 11.85 28.27
N ALA A 2 14.50 12.02 27.50
CA ALA A 2 13.27 12.59 28.05
C ALA A 2 12.69 11.65 29.13
N ALA A 3 12.07 12.23 30.16
CA ALA A 3 11.36 11.46 31.18
C ALA A 3 10.26 10.62 30.54
N LYS A 4 9.97 9.44 31.10
CA LYS A 4 8.94 8.52 30.59
C LYS A 4 7.79 8.41 31.60
N THR A 5 6.58 8.35 31.10
CA THR A 5 5.38 7.96 31.85
C THR A 5 5.14 6.48 31.61
N VAL A 6 4.97 5.71 32.66
CA VAL A 6 4.67 4.26 32.57
C VAL A 6 3.30 4.04 33.21
N SER A 7 2.39 3.39 32.47
CA SER A 7 1.09 2.96 32.98
C SER A 7 0.98 1.45 32.86
N PHE A 8 0.21 0.82 33.71
CA PHE A 8 0.07 -0.62 33.83
C PHE A 8 -1.40 -1.05 33.78
N GLU A 9 -1.62 -2.32 33.55
CA GLU A 9 -2.91 -3.02 33.72
C GLU A 9 -4.09 -2.32 33.03
N ARG A 10 -5.14 -2.09 33.81
CA ARG A 10 -6.41 -1.53 33.32
C ARG A 10 -6.25 -0.13 32.75
N GLU A 11 -5.51 0.74 33.42
CA GLU A 11 -5.34 2.13 32.99
C GLU A 11 -4.66 2.22 31.61
N ALA A 12 -3.60 1.43 31.42
CA ALA A 12 -2.89 1.36 30.14
C ALA A 12 -3.83 0.87 29.02
N ARG A 13 -4.57 -0.21 29.28
CA ARG A 13 -5.49 -0.80 28.30
C ARG A 13 -6.65 0.11 27.92
N GLU A 14 -7.27 0.80 28.89
CA GLU A 14 -8.40 1.72 28.64
C GLU A 14 -7.99 2.89 27.75
N LYS A 15 -6.85 3.54 28.03
CA LYS A 15 -6.36 4.66 27.22
C LYS A 15 -6.02 4.25 25.79
N VAL A 16 -5.35 3.10 25.63
CA VAL A 16 -5.04 2.56 24.30
C VAL A 16 -6.34 2.24 23.54
N LEU A 17 -7.34 1.64 24.20
CA LEU A 17 -8.64 1.33 23.61
C LEU A 17 -9.39 2.60 23.16
N GLU A 18 -9.34 3.67 23.95
CA GLU A 18 -9.92 4.96 23.54
C GLU A 18 -9.27 5.48 22.25
N GLY A 19 -7.95 5.40 22.14
CA GLY A 19 -7.22 5.78 20.93
C GLY A 19 -7.62 4.94 19.70
N VAL A 20 -7.73 3.62 19.87
CA VAL A 20 -8.25 2.70 18.85
C VAL A 20 -9.64 3.13 18.36
N ASN A 21 -10.55 3.43 19.30
CA ASN A 21 -11.91 3.80 18.94
C ASN A 21 -11.99 5.15 18.23
N ILE A 22 -11.23 6.15 18.67
CA ILE A 22 -11.23 7.48 18.04
C ILE A 22 -10.85 7.39 16.55
N ILE A 23 -9.76 6.70 16.23
CA ILE A 23 -9.32 6.59 14.84
C ILE A 23 -10.26 5.70 14.02
N ALA A 24 -10.68 4.56 14.56
CA ALA A 24 -11.56 3.64 13.84
C ALA A 24 -12.95 4.26 13.57
N ASP A 25 -13.48 5.05 14.51
CA ASP A 25 -14.75 5.76 14.34
C ASP A 25 -14.69 6.83 13.26
N ALA A 26 -13.55 7.50 13.08
CA ALA A 26 -13.32 8.43 12.00
C ALA A 26 -13.20 7.74 10.63
N VAL A 27 -12.54 6.55 10.58
CA VAL A 27 -12.33 5.81 9.35
C VAL A 27 -13.59 5.08 8.88
N LYS A 28 -14.33 4.42 9.79
CA LYS A 28 -15.47 3.53 9.44
C LYS A 28 -16.63 4.23 8.75
N VAL A 29 -16.75 5.57 8.86
CA VAL A 29 -17.82 6.34 8.17
C VAL A 29 -17.69 6.30 6.65
N THR A 30 -16.51 5.95 6.14
CA THR A 30 -16.24 5.87 4.70
C THR A 30 -16.65 4.53 4.09
N LEU A 31 -16.97 3.49 4.90
CA LEU A 31 -17.18 2.13 4.45
C LEU A 31 -18.50 1.95 3.67
N GLY A 32 -18.39 1.28 2.53
CA GLY A 32 -19.53 0.84 1.71
C GLY A 32 -20.06 1.90 0.75
N PRO A 33 -21.09 1.56 -0.07
CA PRO A 33 -21.56 2.41 -1.16
C PRO A 33 -22.16 3.73 -0.68
N LYS A 34 -22.74 3.77 0.53
CA LYS A 34 -23.24 4.98 1.18
C LYS A 34 -22.28 5.56 2.23
N GLY A 35 -21.02 5.16 2.18
CA GLY A 35 -19.94 5.76 2.96
C GLY A 35 -19.76 7.25 2.63
N ARG A 36 -19.34 8.04 3.63
CA ARG A 36 -19.24 9.51 3.54
C ARG A 36 -17.78 9.95 3.50
N ASN A 37 -17.57 11.14 2.96
CA ASN A 37 -16.25 11.77 2.94
C ASN A 37 -15.85 12.26 4.33
N VAL A 38 -14.55 12.21 4.60
CA VAL A 38 -13.90 12.86 5.75
C VAL A 38 -13.15 14.09 5.25
N LEU A 39 -13.32 15.21 5.94
CA LEU A 39 -12.59 16.45 5.65
C LEU A 39 -11.35 16.54 6.53
N ILE A 40 -10.21 16.75 5.91
CA ILE A 40 -8.90 16.82 6.55
C ILE A 40 -8.34 18.23 6.36
N GLN A 41 -7.99 18.88 7.46
CA GLN A 41 -7.31 20.18 7.42
C GLN A 41 -5.86 19.98 6.97
N LYS A 42 -5.40 20.78 6.01
CA LYS A 42 -3.99 20.82 5.61
C LYS A 42 -3.29 22.04 6.21
N SER A 43 -1.99 21.94 6.43
CA SER A 43 -1.18 23.05 6.94
C SER A 43 -1.15 24.24 5.97
N PHE A 44 -1.27 23.95 4.67
CA PHE A 44 -1.35 24.93 3.58
C PHE A 44 -2.36 24.48 2.53
N GLY A 45 -3.11 25.43 1.97
CA GLY A 45 -4.09 25.17 0.91
C GLY A 45 -5.49 24.82 1.41
N ALA A 46 -6.33 24.30 0.51
CA ALA A 46 -7.69 23.91 0.82
C ALA A 46 -7.76 22.59 1.63
N PRO A 47 -8.80 22.38 2.45
CA PRO A 47 -9.02 21.09 3.09
C PRO A 47 -9.12 19.96 2.07
N ARG A 48 -8.54 18.80 2.38
CA ARG A 48 -8.69 17.58 1.57
C ARG A 48 -9.97 16.85 1.95
N SER A 49 -10.77 16.47 0.97
CA SER A 49 -11.90 15.55 1.14
C SER A 49 -11.49 14.18 0.63
N THR A 50 -11.71 13.12 1.41
CA THR A 50 -11.37 11.75 1.01
C THR A 50 -12.33 10.73 1.60
N LYS A 51 -12.46 9.58 0.91
CA LYS A 51 -13.10 8.35 1.43
C LYS A 51 -12.09 7.25 1.69
N ASP A 52 -10.83 7.44 1.33
CA ASP A 52 -9.79 6.44 1.54
C ASP A 52 -9.44 6.32 3.03
N GLY A 53 -9.60 5.10 3.55
CA GLY A 53 -9.41 4.79 4.97
C GLY A 53 -7.99 4.98 5.45
N VAL A 54 -6.98 4.62 4.65
CA VAL A 54 -5.58 4.79 5.06
C VAL A 54 -5.18 6.27 5.08
N SER A 55 -5.66 7.08 4.16
CA SER A 55 -5.44 8.54 4.16
C SER A 55 -6.04 9.19 5.40
N VAL A 56 -7.26 8.79 5.79
CA VAL A 56 -7.88 9.29 7.04
C VAL A 56 -7.07 8.86 8.26
N ALA A 57 -6.67 7.59 8.32
CA ALA A 57 -5.92 7.05 9.45
C ALA A 57 -4.56 7.72 9.65
N LYS A 58 -3.86 8.04 8.56
CA LYS A 58 -2.52 8.68 8.59
C LYS A 58 -2.55 10.10 9.13
N GLU A 59 -3.64 10.83 8.98
CA GLU A 59 -3.77 12.23 9.42
C GLU A 59 -4.18 12.39 10.89
N ILE A 60 -4.55 11.29 11.56
CA ILE A 60 -4.99 11.36 12.96
C ILE A 60 -3.81 11.16 13.90
N GLU A 61 -3.50 12.21 14.65
CA GLU A 61 -2.54 12.20 15.74
C GLU A 61 -3.18 12.79 17.01
N LEU A 62 -3.10 12.06 18.13
CA LEU A 62 -3.74 12.44 19.37
C LEU A 62 -2.74 13.11 20.32
N LYS A 63 -3.20 14.16 21.03
CA LYS A 63 -2.36 14.89 22.00
C LYS A 63 -1.94 14.03 23.19
N ASP A 64 -2.83 13.15 23.66
CA ASP A 64 -2.51 12.21 24.73
C ASP A 64 -1.63 11.08 24.18
N ALA A 65 -0.41 10.97 24.66
CA ALA A 65 0.58 10.03 24.14
C ALA A 65 0.14 8.55 24.28
N GLN A 66 -0.60 8.21 25.35
CA GLN A 66 -1.07 6.83 25.56
C GLN A 66 -2.24 6.48 24.64
N ARG A 67 -3.20 7.41 24.43
CA ARG A 67 -4.25 7.25 23.43
C ARG A 67 -3.64 7.19 22.02
N ASN A 68 -2.61 7.99 21.77
CA ASN A 68 -1.93 8.01 20.49
C ASN A 68 -1.26 6.68 20.13
N LEU A 69 -0.77 5.89 21.13
CA LEU A 69 -0.29 4.53 20.88
C LEU A 69 -1.39 3.64 20.25
N GLY A 70 -2.62 3.70 20.77
CA GLY A 70 -3.75 2.97 20.21
C GLY A 70 -4.08 3.42 18.78
N ALA A 71 -4.08 4.73 18.53
CA ALA A 71 -4.27 5.30 17.21
C ALA A 71 -3.17 4.87 16.22
N GLN A 72 -1.90 4.90 16.64
CA GLN A 72 -0.77 4.47 15.82
C GLN A 72 -0.86 2.99 15.41
N LEU A 73 -1.31 2.11 16.32
CA LEU A 73 -1.46 0.69 16.00
C LEU A 73 -2.59 0.43 15.00
N ILE A 74 -3.70 1.17 15.05
CA ILE A 74 -4.74 1.08 14.02
C ILE A 74 -4.27 1.69 12.69
N ARG A 75 -3.50 2.77 12.73
CA ARG A 75 -2.83 3.30 11.53
C ARG A 75 -1.94 2.25 10.88
N GLU A 76 -1.21 1.49 11.68
CA GLU A 76 -0.37 0.37 11.20
C GLU A 76 -1.21 -0.72 10.52
N VAL A 77 -2.40 -1.07 11.05
CA VAL A 77 -3.33 -2.00 10.39
C VAL A 77 -3.72 -1.50 9.00
N ALA A 78 -4.15 -0.23 8.90
CA ALA A 78 -4.55 0.35 7.62
C ALA A 78 -3.38 0.41 6.63
N SER A 79 -2.17 0.76 7.10
CA SER A 79 -0.97 0.83 6.27
C SER A 79 -0.54 -0.55 5.77
N LYS A 80 -0.49 -1.56 6.63
CA LYS A 80 -0.17 -2.95 6.23
C LYS A 80 -1.15 -3.50 5.21
N GLN A 81 -2.45 -3.29 5.43
CA GLN A 81 -3.47 -3.70 4.49
C GLN A 81 -3.26 -3.04 3.13
N ASN A 82 -2.93 -1.74 3.11
CA ASN A 82 -2.60 -1.02 1.89
C ASN A 82 -1.36 -1.60 1.19
N ASP A 83 -0.30 -1.93 1.94
CA ASP A 83 0.93 -2.52 1.40
C ASP A 83 0.69 -3.92 0.83
N HIS A 84 -0.18 -4.75 1.46
CA HIS A 84 -0.45 -6.13 1.05
C HIS A 84 -1.40 -6.24 -0.14
N SER A 85 -2.41 -5.38 -0.23
CA SER A 85 -3.49 -5.53 -1.22
C SER A 85 -3.98 -4.23 -1.86
N GLY A 86 -3.50 -3.07 -1.40
CA GLY A 86 -3.83 -1.76 -1.95
C GLY A 86 -5.29 -1.32 -1.77
N ASP A 87 -6.13 -2.15 -1.13
CA ASP A 87 -7.55 -1.89 -0.87
C ASP A 87 -7.98 -2.56 0.45
N GLY A 88 -9.20 -2.26 0.94
CA GLY A 88 -9.76 -2.86 2.15
C GLY A 88 -9.26 -2.27 3.47
N THR A 89 -8.61 -1.12 3.45
CA THR A 89 -8.02 -0.45 4.63
C THR A 89 -9.08 -0.10 5.68
N THR A 90 -10.25 0.34 5.25
CA THR A 90 -11.39 0.62 6.13
C THR A 90 -11.95 -0.67 6.73
N THR A 91 -12.07 -1.74 5.96
CA THR A 91 -12.53 -3.05 6.45
C THR A 91 -11.58 -3.61 7.52
N ALA A 92 -10.27 -3.54 7.29
CA ALA A 92 -9.25 -3.96 8.25
C ALA A 92 -9.35 -3.15 9.57
N THR A 93 -9.54 -1.84 9.47
CA THR A 93 -9.74 -0.95 10.63
C THR A 93 -10.99 -1.33 11.44
N VAL A 94 -12.12 -1.59 10.77
CA VAL A 94 -13.39 -2.00 11.41
C VAL A 94 -13.23 -3.36 12.11
N LEU A 95 -12.55 -4.31 11.46
CA LEU A 95 -12.25 -5.61 12.06
C LEU A 95 -11.36 -5.49 13.29
N ALA A 96 -10.28 -4.70 13.19
CA ALA A 96 -9.37 -4.46 14.32
C ALA A 96 -10.11 -3.85 15.52
N GLN A 97 -10.92 -2.82 15.29
CA GLN A 97 -11.77 -2.22 16.33
C GLN A 97 -12.69 -3.26 16.97
N ALA A 98 -13.35 -4.09 16.17
CA ALA A 98 -14.28 -5.09 16.67
C ALA A 98 -13.56 -6.16 17.52
N ILE A 99 -12.40 -6.64 17.07
CA ILE A 99 -11.60 -7.64 17.79
C ILE A 99 -11.11 -7.05 19.12
N VAL A 100 -10.53 -5.85 19.11
CA VAL A 100 -10.00 -5.20 20.32
C VAL A 100 -11.13 -4.93 21.32
N ASN A 101 -12.27 -4.38 20.89
CA ASN A 101 -13.41 -4.10 21.77
C ASN A 101 -14.01 -5.38 22.39
N GLN A 102 -14.14 -6.47 21.64
CA GLN A 102 -14.65 -7.74 22.20
C GLN A 102 -13.61 -8.41 23.09
N GLY A 103 -12.34 -8.41 22.67
CA GLY A 103 -11.24 -8.98 23.46
C GLY A 103 -11.02 -8.27 24.78
N HIS A 104 -11.07 -6.93 24.78
CA HIS A 104 -10.97 -6.14 26.01
C HIS A 104 -12.02 -6.52 27.06
N LYS A 105 -13.27 -6.76 26.64
CA LYS A 105 -14.35 -7.21 27.54
C LYS A 105 -14.04 -8.56 28.19
N VAL A 106 -13.54 -9.50 27.40
CA VAL A 106 -13.22 -10.87 27.83
C VAL A 106 -12.02 -10.85 28.80
N ILE A 107 -10.98 -10.11 28.48
CA ILE A 107 -9.78 -9.99 29.31
C ILE A 107 -10.08 -9.23 30.62
N SER A 108 -10.91 -8.18 30.56
CA SER A 108 -11.36 -7.47 31.76
C SER A 108 -12.25 -8.34 32.67
N ALA A 109 -12.88 -9.39 32.13
CA ALA A 109 -13.60 -10.40 32.90
C ALA A 109 -12.69 -11.49 33.48
N GLY A 110 -11.37 -11.43 33.26
CA GLY A 110 -10.37 -12.31 33.89
C GLY A 110 -9.82 -13.43 32.99
N ALA A 111 -10.13 -13.46 31.70
CA ALA A 111 -9.55 -14.43 30.76
C ALA A 111 -8.04 -14.17 30.55
N ASN A 112 -7.28 -15.25 30.33
CA ASN A 112 -5.85 -15.16 30.03
C ASN A 112 -5.61 -14.59 28.63
N PRO A 113 -4.96 -13.40 28.50
CA PRO A 113 -4.75 -12.74 27.20
C PRO A 113 -4.02 -13.60 26.17
N MET A 114 -3.05 -14.42 26.62
CA MET A 114 -2.25 -15.25 25.74
C MET A 114 -3.06 -16.41 25.16
N ASP A 115 -3.95 -17.01 25.96
CA ASP A 115 -4.84 -18.06 25.46
C ASP A 115 -5.96 -17.50 24.57
N VAL A 116 -6.51 -16.34 24.92
CA VAL A 116 -7.43 -15.61 24.03
C VAL A 116 -6.77 -15.36 22.67
N LYS A 117 -5.51 -14.90 22.64
CA LYS A 117 -4.77 -14.69 21.39
C LYS A 117 -4.59 -15.99 20.61
N ARG A 118 -4.25 -17.12 21.26
CA ARG A 118 -4.15 -18.43 20.58
C ARG A 118 -5.48 -18.83 19.95
N GLY A 119 -6.59 -18.58 20.62
CA GLY A 119 -7.94 -18.81 20.11
C GLY A 119 -8.25 -17.93 18.88
N ILE A 120 -7.86 -16.65 18.92
CA ILE A 120 -7.96 -15.72 17.78
C ILE A 120 -7.18 -16.26 16.59
N ASP A 121 -5.89 -16.61 16.78
CA ASP A 121 -5.02 -17.11 15.72
C ASP A 121 -5.59 -18.39 15.05
N LYS A 122 -6.12 -19.32 15.87
CA LYS A 122 -6.77 -20.56 15.42
C LYS A 122 -8.03 -20.28 14.58
N ALA A 123 -8.86 -19.32 15.02
CA ALA A 123 -10.07 -18.93 14.32
C ALA A 123 -9.76 -18.24 12.97
N VAL A 124 -8.79 -17.32 12.94
CA VAL A 124 -8.36 -16.65 11.71
C VAL A 124 -7.84 -17.63 10.68
N ALA A 125 -7.03 -18.61 11.09
CA ALA A 125 -6.54 -19.66 10.19
C ALA A 125 -7.69 -20.45 9.55
N ALA A 126 -8.73 -20.80 10.31
CA ALA A 126 -9.90 -21.51 9.80
C ALA A 126 -10.71 -20.68 8.80
N ILE A 127 -10.95 -19.39 9.11
CA ILE A 127 -11.68 -18.49 8.19
C ILE A 127 -10.90 -18.26 6.90
N VAL A 128 -9.57 -18.09 6.97
CA VAL A 128 -8.71 -17.93 5.79
C VAL A 128 -8.81 -19.15 4.87
N GLN A 129 -8.82 -20.36 5.43
CA GLN A 129 -9.00 -21.58 4.64
C GLN A 129 -10.38 -21.61 3.96
N GLU A 130 -11.45 -21.22 4.68
CA GLU A 130 -12.80 -21.21 4.11
C GLU A 130 -12.96 -20.13 3.03
N LEU A 131 -12.37 -18.94 3.21
CA LEU A 131 -12.34 -17.89 2.17
C LEU A 131 -11.65 -18.38 0.90
N LYS A 132 -10.48 -19.00 1.02
CA LYS A 132 -9.75 -19.56 -0.13
C LYS A 132 -10.53 -20.65 -0.86
N LYS A 133 -11.24 -21.51 -0.13
CA LYS A 133 -12.08 -22.56 -0.70
C LYS A 133 -13.28 -22.01 -1.48
N ASN A 134 -13.87 -20.92 -0.99
CA ASN A 134 -15.05 -20.28 -1.59
C ASN A 134 -14.71 -19.25 -2.67
N ALA A 135 -13.43 -18.92 -2.84
CA ALA A 135 -12.97 -17.97 -3.84
C ALA A 135 -13.19 -18.52 -5.26
N LYS A 136 -13.80 -17.71 -6.13
CA LYS A 136 -14.01 -18.02 -7.55
C LYS A 136 -12.91 -17.35 -8.39
N PRO A 137 -12.17 -18.10 -9.22
CA PRO A 137 -11.13 -17.52 -10.07
C PRO A 137 -11.73 -16.59 -11.13
N VAL A 138 -11.09 -15.45 -11.34
CA VAL A 138 -11.44 -14.47 -12.39
C VAL A 138 -10.93 -14.96 -13.73
N LYS A 139 -11.84 -15.11 -14.71
CA LYS A 139 -11.52 -15.67 -16.03
C LYS A 139 -11.79 -14.69 -17.17
N ALA A 140 -12.84 -13.89 -17.10
CA ALA A 140 -13.31 -13.03 -18.16
C ALA A 140 -12.95 -11.55 -17.93
N ASN A 141 -12.67 -10.81 -19.02
CA ASN A 141 -12.44 -9.36 -18.96
C ASN A 141 -13.66 -8.59 -18.40
N SER A 142 -14.87 -9.11 -18.60
CA SER A 142 -16.08 -8.54 -18.01
C SER A 142 -16.11 -8.61 -16.48
N GLU A 143 -15.55 -9.68 -15.89
CA GLU A 143 -15.41 -9.81 -14.44
C GLU A 143 -14.37 -8.81 -13.92
N ILE A 144 -13.27 -8.61 -14.66
CA ILE A 144 -12.24 -7.61 -14.37
C ILE A 144 -12.88 -6.20 -14.34
N ALA A 145 -13.67 -5.86 -15.35
CA ALA A 145 -14.36 -4.58 -15.42
C ALA A 145 -15.35 -4.39 -14.26
N GLN A 146 -16.07 -5.45 -13.86
CA GLN A 146 -16.98 -5.41 -12.70
C GLN A 146 -16.23 -5.13 -11.40
N ILE A 147 -15.12 -5.81 -11.16
CA ILE A 147 -14.27 -5.61 -9.97
C ILE A 147 -13.79 -4.16 -9.91
N GLY A 148 -13.20 -3.66 -11.00
CA GLY A 148 -12.74 -2.28 -11.10
C GLY A 148 -13.88 -1.27 -10.89
N THR A 149 -15.06 -1.54 -11.41
CA THR A 149 -16.26 -0.70 -11.22
C THR A 149 -16.68 -0.64 -9.74
N ILE A 150 -16.75 -1.78 -9.06
CA ILE A 150 -17.14 -1.85 -7.64
C ILE A 150 -16.13 -1.13 -6.76
N SER A 151 -14.85 -1.40 -6.94
CA SER A 151 -13.79 -0.74 -6.17
C SER A 151 -13.71 0.77 -6.47
N ALA A 152 -14.10 1.18 -7.68
CA ALA A 152 -14.25 2.59 -8.07
C ALA A 152 -15.58 3.22 -7.65
N ASN A 153 -16.28 2.69 -6.63
CA ASN A 153 -17.58 3.20 -6.15
C ASN A 153 -18.70 3.25 -7.21
N GLY A 154 -18.70 2.34 -8.17
CA GLY A 154 -19.71 2.21 -9.22
C GLY A 154 -19.39 2.96 -10.51
N GLU A 155 -18.21 3.58 -10.65
CA GLU A 155 -17.80 4.22 -11.90
C GLU A 155 -17.37 3.19 -12.94
N LYS A 156 -18.29 2.86 -13.84
CA LYS A 156 -18.09 1.86 -14.90
C LYS A 156 -16.91 2.21 -15.83
N GLU A 157 -16.72 3.48 -16.14
CA GLU A 157 -15.64 3.97 -17.00
C GLU A 157 -14.26 3.55 -16.47
N ILE A 158 -14.04 3.65 -15.15
CA ILE A 158 -12.78 3.23 -14.50
C ILE A 158 -12.59 1.72 -14.65
N GLY A 159 -13.63 0.92 -14.38
CA GLY A 159 -13.56 -0.54 -14.55
C GLY A 159 -13.23 -0.96 -15.98
N ASP A 160 -13.84 -0.29 -16.96
CA ASP A 160 -13.60 -0.54 -18.37
C ASP A 160 -12.15 -0.18 -18.78
N PHE A 161 -11.58 0.93 -18.28
CA PHE A 161 -10.18 1.30 -18.52
C PHE A 161 -9.20 0.27 -17.91
N ILE A 162 -9.46 -0.20 -16.70
CA ILE A 162 -8.61 -1.21 -16.05
C ILE A 162 -8.66 -2.53 -16.83
N ALA A 163 -9.85 -2.99 -17.24
CA ALA A 163 -9.99 -4.20 -18.04
C ALA A 163 -9.26 -4.10 -19.38
N GLN A 164 -9.39 -2.97 -20.09
CA GLN A 164 -8.66 -2.71 -21.34
C GLN A 164 -7.15 -2.64 -21.10
N ALA A 165 -6.69 -2.03 -20.01
CA ALA A 165 -5.29 -2.00 -19.66
C ALA A 165 -4.74 -3.41 -19.45
N MET A 166 -5.43 -4.24 -18.64
CA MET A 166 -5.03 -5.63 -18.40
C MET A 166 -5.07 -6.50 -19.65
N GLU A 167 -6.00 -6.24 -20.57
CA GLU A 167 -6.05 -6.94 -21.86
C GLU A 167 -4.81 -6.64 -22.72
N LYS A 168 -4.37 -5.37 -22.74
CA LYS A 168 -3.24 -4.92 -23.55
C LYS A 168 -1.88 -5.37 -23.00
N VAL A 169 -1.67 -5.30 -21.68
CA VAL A 169 -0.38 -5.65 -21.05
C VAL A 169 -0.34 -7.06 -20.46
N GLY A 170 -1.48 -7.78 -20.45
CA GLY A 170 -1.60 -9.11 -19.86
C GLY A 170 -1.81 -9.07 -18.33
N LYS A 171 -2.07 -10.24 -17.75
CA LYS A 171 -2.38 -10.37 -16.31
C LYS A 171 -1.20 -9.99 -15.40
N GLU A 172 0.01 -10.26 -15.87
CA GLU A 172 1.27 -9.92 -15.20
C GLU A 172 1.80 -8.53 -15.58
N GLY A 173 1.10 -7.84 -16.48
CA GLY A 173 1.49 -6.54 -16.99
C GLY A 173 1.40 -5.44 -15.97
N VAL A 174 2.17 -4.39 -16.17
CA VAL A 174 2.24 -3.23 -15.28
C VAL A 174 1.24 -2.18 -15.71
N ILE A 175 0.44 -1.71 -14.77
CA ILE A 175 -0.48 -0.58 -14.95
C ILE A 175 -0.07 0.51 -13.98
N THR A 176 0.07 1.74 -14.46
CA THR A 176 0.36 2.92 -13.65
C THR A 176 -0.72 3.97 -13.85
N VAL A 177 -0.96 4.80 -12.84
CA VAL A 177 -1.96 5.86 -12.89
C VAL A 177 -1.27 7.21 -12.76
N GLU A 178 -1.51 8.09 -13.72
CA GLU A 178 -0.94 9.43 -13.78
C GLU A 178 -2.03 10.50 -13.85
N GLU A 179 -1.68 11.72 -13.47
CA GLU A 179 -2.56 12.88 -13.66
C GLU A 179 -2.47 13.37 -15.10
N ALA A 180 -3.61 13.51 -15.78
CA ALA A 180 -3.68 14.16 -17.07
C ALA A 180 -3.73 15.68 -16.92
N LYS A 181 -3.31 16.38 -17.97
CA LYS A 181 -3.53 17.82 -18.12
C LYS A 181 -4.84 18.13 -18.88
N SER A 182 -5.53 17.09 -19.34
CA SER A 182 -6.80 17.14 -20.06
C SER A 182 -7.98 16.89 -19.13
N LEU A 183 -9.18 17.21 -19.60
CA LEU A 183 -10.43 16.88 -18.90
C LEU A 183 -10.77 15.39 -18.98
N GLU A 184 -10.32 14.72 -20.04
CA GLU A 184 -10.64 13.33 -20.34
C GLU A 184 -9.58 12.37 -19.79
N THR A 185 -10.03 11.20 -19.36
CA THR A 185 -9.16 10.09 -18.95
C THR A 185 -8.74 9.29 -20.18
N GLU A 186 -7.46 8.97 -20.30
CA GLU A 186 -6.88 8.27 -21.43
C GLU A 186 -6.08 7.05 -21.01
N LEU A 187 -6.11 5.99 -21.83
CA LEU A 187 -5.27 4.80 -21.68
C LEU A 187 -4.21 4.76 -22.78
N GLN A 188 -2.94 4.82 -22.39
CA GLN A 188 -1.80 4.67 -23.29
C GLN A 188 -0.94 3.48 -22.85
N VAL A 189 -0.48 2.66 -23.82
CA VAL A 189 0.56 1.66 -23.57
C VAL A 189 1.89 2.22 -24.06
N VAL A 190 2.89 2.17 -23.20
CA VAL A 190 4.25 2.65 -23.46
C VAL A 190 5.28 1.56 -23.18
N GLU A 191 6.46 1.69 -23.78
CA GLU A 191 7.57 0.80 -23.47
C GLU A 191 8.00 0.98 -22.01
N GLY A 192 8.18 -0.12 -21.29
CA GLY A 192 8.51 -0.07 -19.87
C GLY A 192 8.57 -1.44 -19.22
N MET A 193 9.03 -1.48 -18.00
CA MET A 193 9.08 -2.72 -17.20
C MET A 193 9.02 -2.46 -15.71
N GLN A 194 8.61 -3.46 -14.95
CA GLN A 194 8.70 -3.48 -13.49
C GLN A 194 9.56 -4.65 -13.03
N PHE A 195 10.31 -4.43 -11.96
CA PHE A 195 11.04 -5.48 -11.27
C PHE A 195 10.93 -5.34 -9.75
N ASP A 196 11.06 -6.47 -9.06
CA ASP A 196 10.85 -6.67 -7.64
C ASP A 196 12.07 -6.26 -6.79
N ARG A 197 12.46 -4.99 -6.90
CA ARG A 197 13.47 -4.35 -6.04
C ARG A 197 13.04 -2.91 -5.78
N GLY A 198 12.91 -2.55 -4.52
CA GLY A 198 12.57 -1.20 -4.10
C GLY A 198 13.79 -0.35 -3.76
N TYR A 199 13.56 0.83 -3.21
CA TYR A 199 14.63 1.75 -2.82
C TYR A 199 15.49 1.19 -1.69
N LEU A 200 16.81 1.43 -1.76
CA LEU A 200 17.76 0.97 -0.75
C LEU A 200 17.70 1.78 0.56
N SER A 201 17.08 2.94 0.52
CA SER A 201 16.92 3.79 1.70
C SER A 201 15.60 4.56 1.63
N PRO A 202 14.82 4.63 2.74
CA PRO A 202 13.63 5.47 2.81
C PRO A 202 13.92 6.96 2.58
N TYR A 203 15.14 7.39 2.77
CA TYR A 203 15.56 8.77 2.48
C TYR A 203 15.51 9.12 1.00
N PHE A 204 15.38 8.15 0.08
CA PHE A 204 15.15 8.41 -1.34
C PHE A 204 13.72 8.79 -1.67
N ILE A 205 12.77 8.62 -0.77
CA ILE A 205 11.35 8.96 -0.96
C ILE A 205 11.20 10.44 -1.34
N THR A 206 10.38 10.71 -2.34
CA THR A 206 9.99 12.04 -2.80
C THR A 206 8.52 12.34 -2.56
N ASP A 207 7.68 11.30 -2.51
CA ASP A 207 6.26 11.34 -2.19
C ASP A 207 6.05 10.57 -0.87
N ALA A 208 5.94 11.31 0.23
CA ALA A 208 5.78 10.74 1.56
C ALA A 208 4.39 10.13 1.77
N ASP A 209 3.35 10.64 1.10
CA ASP A 209 1.98 10.15 1.24
C ASP A 209 1.86 8.72 0.68
N LYS A 210 2.51 8.46 -0.46
CA LYS A 210 2.55 7.16 -1.13
C LYS A 210 3.79 6.32 -0.78
N MET A 211 4.71 6.82 0.05
CA MET A 211 5.98 6.18 0.39
C MET A 211 6.78 5.76 -0.86
N GLN A 212 6.83 6.64 -1.87
CA GLN A 212 7.45 6.37 -3.17
C GLN A 212 8.56 7.38 -3.49
N ALA A 213 9.58 6.93 -4.23
CA ALA A 213 10.52 7.80 -4.90
C ALA A 213 10.12 7.92 -6.38
N VAL A 214 9.75 9.11 -6.82
CA VAL A 214 9.37 9.42 -8.20
C VAL A 214 10.46 10.26 -8.83
N LEU A 215 10.99 9.81 -9.96
CA LEU A 215 12.02 10.48 -10.74
C LEU A 215 11.45 10.81 -12.13
N GLU A 216 11.34 12.09 -12.45
CA GLU A 216 10.85 12.56 -13.74
C GLU A 216 12.02 12.79 -14.71
N SER A 217 11.97 12.18 -15.88
CA SER A 217 13.00 12.22 -16.92
C SER A 217 14.41 11.89 -16.42
N PRO A 218 14.60 10.81 -15.63
CA PRO A 218 15.87 10.47 -15.04
C PRO A 218 16.89 9.94 -16.05
N TYR A 219 18.16 10.09 -15.71
CA TYR A 219 19.21 9.20 -16.19
C TYR A 219 19.18 7.89 -15.38
N ILE A 220 19.58 6.78 -16.02
CA ILE A 220 19.60 5.45 -15.41
C ILE A 220 21.00 4.87 -15.59
N LEU A 221 21.71 4.67 -14.49
CA LEU A 221 22.98 3.97 -14.48
C LEU A 221 22.74 2.48 -14.17
N LEU A 222 23.16 1.62 -15.09
CA LEU A 222 23.09 0.17 -14.95
C LEU A 222 24.50 -0.36 -14.70
N PHE A 223 24.77 -0.85 -13.50
CA PHE A 223 26.09 -1.30 -13.06
C PHE A 223 26.05 -2.76 -12.59
N GLU A 224 26.92 -3.59 -13.14
CA GLU A 224 26.91 -5.04 -12.87
C GLU A 224 27.34 -5.40 -11.46
N LYS A 225 28.30 -4.65 -10.88
CA LYS A 225 28.92 -4.94 -9.59
C LYS A 225 28.33 -4.13 -8.45
N LYS A 226 28.83 -4.40 -7.23
CA LYS A 226 28.51 -3.60 -6.05
C LYS A 226 29.19 -2.23 -6.09
N LEU A 227 28.47 -1.23 -5.58
CA LEU A 227 28.95 0.13 -5.42
C LEU A 227 29.15 0.43 -3.93
N SER A 228 30.38 0.35 -3.46
CA SER A 228 30.75 0.64 -2.06
C SER A 228 31.51 1.97 -1.90
N ASN A 229 32.10 2.50 -2.99
CA ASN A 229 32.83 3.75 -3.03
C ASN A 229 32.37 4.59 -4.24
N LEU A 230 32.17 5.88 -4.04
CA LEU A 230 31.73 6.81 -5.10
C LEU A 230 32.86 7.43 -5.91
N GLN A 231 34.12 7.23 -5.56
CA GLN A 231 35.24 7.93 -6.18
C GLN A 231 35.31 7.67 -7.69
N SER A 232 35.07 6.45 -8.13
CA SER A 232 35.01 6.07 -9.56
C SER A 232 33.78 6.63 -10.29
N MET A 233 32.77 7.09 -9.55
CA MET A 233 31.50 7.59 -10.09
C MET A 233 31.41 9.13 -10.05
N LEU A 234 32.39 9.82 -9.44
CA LEU A 234 32.37 11.28 -9.32
C LEU A 234 32.18 12.00 -10.66
N PRO A 235 32.86 11.64 -11.77
CA PRO A 235 32.68 12.33 -13.05
C PRO A 235 31.24 12.27 -13.57
N VAL A 236 30.58 11.11 -13.44
CA VAL A 236 29.18 10.90 -13.83
C VAL A 236 28.23 11.71 -12.92
N LEU A 237 28.47 11.68 -11.60
CA LEU A 237 27.66 12.45 -10.66
C LEU A 237 27.73 13.95 -10.92
N GLU A 238 28.92 14.48 -11.19
CA GLU A 238 29.10 15.90 -11.53
C GLU A 238 28.37 16.27 -12.83
N ALA A 239 28.48 15.42 -13.86
CA ALA A 239 27.76 15.64 -15.13
C ALA A 239 26.23 15.59 -14.94
N VAL A 240 25.72 14.66 -14.13
CA VAL A 240 24.29 14.57 -13.79
C VAL A 240 23.83 15.82 -13.03
N VAL A 241 24.58 16.27 -12.03
CA VAL A 241 24.26 17.51 -11.28
C VAL A 241 24.21 18.71 -12.22
N GLN A 242 25.17 18.86 -13.13
CA GLN A 242 25.19 19.96 -14.12
C GLN A 242 23.98 19.91 -15.07
N SER A 243 23.47 18.69 -15.39
CA SER A 243 22.29 18.52 -16.23
C SER A 243 20.97 18.90 -15.52
N GLY A 244 20.98 18.95 -14.19
CA GLY A 244 19.79 19.20 -13.36
C GLY A 244 18.75 18.07 -13.34
N LYS A 245 19.02 16.94 -14.02
CA LYS A 245 18.12 15.78 -14.10
C LYS A 245 18.34 14.81 -12.94
N PRO A 246 17.31 14.03 -12.55
CA PRO A 246 17.47 12.97 -11.57
C PRO A 246 18.34 11.82 -12.10
N LEU A 247 18.90 11.03 -11.18
CA LEU A 247 19.63 9.80 -11.47
C LEU A 247 19.02 8.61 -10.72
N LEU A 248 18.74 7.54 -11.44
CA LEU A 248 18.53 6.21 -10.87
C LEU A 248 19.81 5.39 -10.98
N ILE A 249 20.25 4.78 -9.89
CA ILE A 249 21.33 3.79 -9.89
C ILE A 249 20.71 2.42 -9.70
N VAL A 250 20.96 1.51 -10.65
CA VAL A 250 20.63 0.09 -10.56
C VAL A 250 21.95 -0.69 -10.53
N ALA A 251 22.31 -1.25 -9.40
CA ALA A 251 23.56 -1.98 -9.21
C ALA A 251 23.31 -3.29 -8.47
N GLU A 252 24.31 -4.21 -8.47
CA GLU A 252 24.20 -5.42 -7.65
C GLU A 252 23.85 -5.09 -6.20
N ASP A 253 24.53 -4.12 -5.64
CA ASP A 253 24.21 -3.49 -4.35
C ASP A 253 24.83 -2.09 -4.29
N VAL A 254 24.26 -1.22 -3.45
CA VAL A 254 24.87 0.08 -3.09
C VAL A 254 24.94 0.12 -1.57
N GLU A 255 26.14 0.07 -1.02
CA GLU A 255 26.36 -0.13 0.41
C GLU A 255 27.43 0.79 0.99
N GLY A 256 27.53 0.82 2.32
CA GLY A 256 28.59 1.51 3.04
C GLY A 256 28.64 3.01 2.78
N GLU A 257 29.87 3.51 2.50
CA GLU A 257 30.13 4.93 2.27
C GLU A 257 29.39 5.48 1.04
N ALA A 258 29.22 4.66 -0.01
CA ALA A 258 28.52 5.07 -1.22
C ALA A 258 27.06 5.41 -0.91
N LEU A 259 26.33 4.52 -0.26
CA LEU A 259 24.93 4.75 0.09
C LEU A 259 24.77 5.96 1.02
N ALA A 260 25.59 6.05 2.07
CA ALA A 260 25.54 7.17 3.02
C ALA A 260 25.77 8.52 2.32
N THR A 261 26.75 8.59 1.42
CA THR A 261 27.07 9.82 0.69
C THR A 261 25.95 10.21 -0.28
N LEU A 262 25.34 9.27 -0.99
CA LEU A 262 24.18 9.54 -1.87
C LEU A 262 22.99 10.08 -1.07
N VAL A 263 22.68 9.49 0.08
CA VAL A 263 21.60 9.94 0.99
C VAL A 263 21.88 11.35 1.49
N VAL A 264 23.09 11.64 1.97
CA VAL A 264 23.45 12.97 2.48
C VAL A 264 23.34 14.03 1.38
N ASN A 265 23.83 13.75 0.17
CA ASN A 265 23.75 14.70 -0.94
C ASN A 265 22.30 14.96 -1.39
N LYS A 266 21.45 13.92 -1.38
CA LYS A 266 20.01 14.10 -1.64
C LYS A 266 19.35 14.97 -0.57
N LEU A 267 19.61 14.72 0.71
CA LEU A 267 19.02 15.49 1.82
C LEU A 267 19.45 16.96 1.80
N ARG A 268 20.68 17.24 1.35
CA ARG A 268 21.16 18.62 1.14
C ARG A 268 20.60 19.31 -0.11
N GLY A 269 19.80 18.60 -0.90
CA GLY A 269 19.19 19.13 -2.12
C GLY A 269 20.16 19.28 -3.31
N GLY A 270 21.41 18.81 -3.17
CA GLY A 270 22.42 18.89 -4.23
C GLY A 270 22.25 17.85 -5.34
N LEU A 271 21.54 16.75 -5.08
CA LEU A 271 21.40 15.66 -6.02
C LEU A 271 19.99 15.03 -5.93
N LYS A 272 19.30 14.93 -7.06
CA LYS A 272 18.05 14.19 -7.18
C LYS A 272 18.37 12.76 -7.56
N ILE A 273 18.38 11.85 -6.60
CA ILE A 273 18.87 10.48 -6.82
C ILE A 273 18.05 9.46 -6.05
N ALA A 274 17.99 8.25 -6.61
CA ALA A 274 17.60 7.03 -5.93
C ALA A 274 18.50 5.88 -6.35
N ALA A 275 18.62 4.87 -5.48
CA ALA A 275 19.39 3.67 -5.74
C ALA A 275 18.56 2.43 -5.39
N VAL A 276 18.65 1.40 -6.24
CA VAL A 276 17.97 0.13 -6.11
C VAL A 276 18.92 -1.02 -6.42
N LYS A 277 18.63 -2.22 -5.88
CA LYS A 277 19.34 -3.42 -6.28
C LYS A 277 18.87 -3.91 -7.64
N ALA A 278 19.80 -4.41 -8.43
CA ALA A 278 19.48 -5.13 -9.66
C ALA A 278 18.73 -6.44 -9.33
N PRO A 279 17.69 -6.79 -10.11
CA PRO A 279 16.96 -8.04 -9.93
C PRO A 279 17.77 -9.25 -10.38
N GLY A 280 17.51 -10.42 -9.78
CA GLY A 280 18.18 -11.67 -10.11
C GLY A 280 19.56 -11.82 -9.48
N PHE A 281 20.24 -12.92 -9.82
CA PHE A 281 21.57 -13.30 -9.33
C PHE A 281 22.41 -13.84 -10.49
N GLY A 282 23.74 -13.65 -10.42
CA GLY A 282 24.68 -14.16 -11.41
C GLY A 282 24.33 -13.76 -12.84
N ASP A 283 24.39 -14.71 -13.78
CA ASP A 283 24.14 -14.44 -15.21
C ASP A 283 22.73 -13.92 -15.49
N ARG A 284 21.73 -14.30 -14.67
CA ARG A 284 20.37 -13.78 -14.80
C ARG A 284 20.30 -12.29 -14.48
N ARG A 285 21.04 -11.83 -13.46
CA ARG A 285 21.12 -10.40 -13.13
C ARG A 285 21.73 -9.63 -14.29
N LYS A 286 22.80 -10.13 -14.88
CA LYS A 286 23.44 -9.54 -16.06
C LYS A 286 22.48 -9.45 -17.24
N ALA A 287 21.77 -10.53 -17.55
CA ALA A 287 20.77 -10.56 -18.61
C ALA A 287 19.61 -9.58 -18.38
N MET A 288 19.14 -9.42 -17.14
CA MET A 288 18.11 -8.43 -16.81
C MET A 288 18.61 -7.00 -16.90
N LEU A 289 19.85 -6.73 -16.50
CA LEU A 289 20.47 -5.41 -16.68
C LEU A 289 20.67 -5.07 -18.17
N GLU A 290 21.00 -6.04 -19.01
CA GLU A 290 21.06 -5.88 -20.46
C GLU A 290 19.67 -5.56 -21.05
N ASP A 291 18.61 -6.23 -20.59
CA ASP A 291 17.24 -5.95 -21.00
C ASP A 291 16.82 -4.52 -20.64
N MET A 292 17.20 -4.06 -19.42
CA MET A 292 16.99 -2.69 -19.00
C MET A 292 17.79 -1.68 -19.85
N ALA A 293 19.04 -2.03 -20.23
CA ALA A 293 19.86 -1.20 -21.09
C ALA A 293 19.19 -0.96 -22.45
N ILE A 294 18.70 -2.03 -23.07
CA ILE A 294 17.97 -1.97 -24.35
C ILE A 294 16.67 -1.16 -24.18
N LEU A 295 15.90 -1.43 -23.11
CA LEU A 295 14.65 -0.73 -22.85
C LEU A 295 14.84 0.79 -22.66
N THR A 296 15.93 1.20 -22.04
CA THR A 296 16.19 2.60 -21.68
C THR A 296 17.12 3.33 -22.65
N GLY A 297 17.62 2.62 -23.68
CA GLY A 297 18.57 3.15 -24.65
C GLY A 297 19.92 3.51 -24.03
N GLY A 298 20.31 2.80 -22.97
CA GLY A 298 21.60 2.95 -22.28
C GLY A 298 22.53 1.76 -22.50
N GLN A 299 23.59 1.71 -21.73
CA GLN A 299 24.58 0.64 -21.76
C GLN A 299 24.75 0.02 -20.35
N LEU A 300 24.97 -1.30 -20.31
CA LEU A 300 25.40 -1.97 -19.09
C LEU A 300 26.85 -1.67 -18.83
N VAL A 301 27.15 -1.05 -17.69
CA VAL A 301 28.52 -0.81 -17.23
C VAL A 301 29.04 -2.10 -16.60
N SER A 302 29.90 -2.79 -17.33
CA SER A 302 30.50 -4.07 -16.95
C SER A 302 31.96 -4.10 -17.37
N GLU A 303 32.82 -4.57 -16.48
CA GLU A 303 34.25 -4.77 -16.79
C GLU A 303 34.45 -5.85 -17.85
N ASP A 304 33.58 -6.86 -17.91
CA ASP A 304 33.60 -7.89 -18.94
C ASP A 304 33.39 -7.30 -20.34
N LEU A 305 32.63 -6.21 -20.44
CA LEU A 305 32.41 -5.46 -21.67
C LEU A 305 33.48 -4.38 -21.89
N GLY A 306 34.52 -4.32 -21.02
CA GLY A 306 35.59 -3.33 -21.09
C GLY A 306 35.20 -1.92 -20.64
N ILE A 307 34.01 -1.74 -20.05
CA ILE A 307 33.51 -0.43 -19.61
C ILE A 307 33.78 -0.28 -18.11
N LYS A 308 34.67 0.66 -17.77
CA LYS A 308 34.94 1.04 -16.39
C LYS A 308 34.03 2.18 -15.97
N LEU A 309 33.62 2.18 -14.70
CA LEU A 309 32.72 3.20 -14.13
C LEU A 309 33.27 4.63 -14.25
N GLU A 310 34.60 4.79 -14.21
CA GLU A 310 35.32 6.07 -14.37
C GLU A 310 35.18 6.70 -15.76
N ASN A 311 34.90 5.88 -16.77
CA ASN A 311 34.81 6.29 -18.17
C ASN A 311 33.36 6.47 -18.64
N VAL A 312 32.38 6.34 -17.74
CA VAL A 312 30.96 6.46 -18.08
C VAL A 312 30.61 7.92 -18.37
N THR A 313 29.97 8.13 -19.50
CA THR A 313 29.45 9.44 -19.93
C THR A 313 27.92 9.47 -19.88
N LEU A 314 27.31 10.65 -19.95
CA LEU A 314 25.85 10.79 -19.94
C LEU A 314 25.15 10.05 -21.10
N ASP A 315 25.83 9.89 -22.23
CA ASP A 315 25.29 9.19 -23.43
C ASP A 315 25.19 7.68 -23.22
N MET A 316 25.96 7.13 -22.28
CA MET A 316 25.94 5.71 -21.92
C MET A 316 24.84 5.40 -20.91
N LEU A 317 24.28 6.43 -20.28
CA LEU A 317 23.19 6.26 -19.30
C LEU A 317 21.86 6.03 -20.02
N GLY A 318 21.10 5.08 -19.52
CA GLY A 318 19.70 4.90 -19.94
C GLY A 318 18.85 6.11 -19.58
N ARG A 319 17.70 6.24 -20.26
CA ARG A 319 16.72 7.30 -20.04
C ARG A 319 15.32 6.72 -20.02
N ALA A 320 14.44 7.34 -19.25
CA ALA A 320 13.02 7.08 -19.26
C ALA A 320 12.26 8.37 -19.03
N LYS A 321 10.98 8.38 -19.35
CA LYS A 321 10.12 9.52 -19.03
C LYS A 321 9.90 9.63 -17.53
N LYS A 322 9.72 8.48 -16.86
CA LYS A 322 9.46 8.41 -15.43
C LYS A 322 9.96 7.10 -14.83
N VAL A 323 10.42 7.16 -13.59
CA VAL A 323 10.66 5.97 -12.76
C VAL A 323 9.94 6.14 -11.44
N VAL A 324 9.21 5.10 -11.04
CA VAL A 324 8.51 5.03 -9.74
C VAL A 324 9.11 3.88 -8.93
N ILE A 325 9.58 4.18 -7.72
CA ILE A 325 10.21 3.22 -6.83
C ILE A 325 9.42 3.17 -5.54
N THR A 326 8.88 2.01 -5.22
CA THR A 326 8.23 1.72 -3.94
C THR A 326 9.21 1.00 -3.00
N LYS A 327 8.74 0.55 -1.85
CA LYS A 327 9.53 -0.28 -0.93
C LYS A 327 9.93 -1.62 -1.55
N GLU A 328 9.10 -2.18 -2.42
CA GLU A 328 9.27 -3.54 -2.97
C GLU A 328 9.62 -3.55 -4.46
N ASN A 329 9.18 -2.54 -5.23
CA ASN A 329 9.23 -2.57 -6.69
C ASN A 329 9.82 -1.29 -7.28
N THR A 330 10.43 -1.44 -8.47
CA THR A 330 10.84 -0.33 -9.34
C THR A 330 10.17 -0.49 -10.69
N THR A 331 9.47 0.57 -11.14
CA THR A 331 8.78 0.63 -12.43
C THR A 331 9.43 1.69 -13.30
N ILE A 332 9.92 1.29 -14.48
CA ILE A 332 10.43 2.17 -15.54
C ILE A 332 9.28 2.38 -16.53
N VAL A 333 8.90 3.62 -16.77
CA VAL A 333 7.80 4.02 -17.64
C VAL A 333 8.34 4.82 -18.80
N ASP A 334 7.98 4.42 -20.03
CA ASP A 334 8.35 5.09 -21.27
C ASP A 334 9.89 5.22 -21.39
N GLY A 335 10.54 4.05 -21.47
CA GLY A 335 11.98 3.94 -21.71
C GLY A 335 12.36 4.49 -23.08
N ALA A 336 13.54 5.10 -23.19
CA ALA A 336 14.00 5.74 -24.41
C ALA A 336 14.66 4.78 -25.43
N GLY A 337 14.57 3.45 -25.20
CA GLY A 337 15.08 2.44 -26.12
C GLY A 337 14.32 2.40 -27.44
N GLU A 338 15.00 2.00 -28.51
CA GLU A 338 14.36 1.84 -29.81
C GLU A 338 13.49 0.59 -29.85
N LYS A 339 12.23 0.72 -30.27
CA LYS A 339 11.28 -0.39 -30.33
C LYS A 339 11.80 -1.59 -31.13
N GLY A 340 12.51 -1.34 -32.22
CA GLY A 340 13.12 -2.40 -33.03
C GLY A 340 14.16 -3.23 -32.27
N GLU A 341 14.94 -2.62 -31.38
CA GLU A 341 15.91 -3.31 -30.53
C GLU A 341 15.22 -4.11 -29.41
N ILE A 342 14.15 -3.55 -28.83
CA ILE A 342 13.33 -4.24 -27.84
C ILE A 342 12.66 -5.48 -28.46
N ASP A 343 12.07 -5.35 -29.64
CA ASP A 343 11.45 -6.45 -30.36
C ASP A 343 12.48 -7.54 -30.75
N ALA A 344 13.67 -7.14 -31.19
CA ALA A 344 14.77 -8.06 -31.48
C ALA A 344 15.21 -8.83 -30.21
N ARG A 345 15.31 -8.13 -29.07
CA ARG A 345 15.65 -8.77 -27.78
C ARG A 345 14.57 -9.76 -27.35
N CYS A 346 13.30 -9.40 -27.49
CA CYS A 346 12.17 -10.30 -27.25
C CYS A 346 12.24 -11.55 -28.15
N GLY A 347 12.65 -11.39 -29.42
CA GLY A 347 12.89 -12.50 -30.35
C GLY A 347 14.02 -13.44 -29.86
N GLN A 348 15.13 -12.89 -29.36
CA GLN A 348 16.22 -13.67 -28.79
C GLN A 348 15.78 -14.49 -27.56
N ILE A 349 14.98 -13.88 -26.67
CA ILE A 349 14.47 -14.58 -25.48
C ILE A 349 13.50 -15.69 -25.88
N ARG A 350 12.65 -15.49 -26.90
CA ARG A 350 11.76 -16.55 -27.42
C ARG A 350 12.55 -17.74 -27.96
N ALA A 351 13.63 -17.49 -28.72
CA ALA A 351 14.51 -18.55 -29.19
C ALA A 351 15.14 -19.33 -28.02
N GLN A 352 15.61 -18.63 -26.98
CA GLN A 352 16.15 -19.28 -25.78
C GLN A 352 15.10 -20.14 -25.05
N ILE A 353 13.82 -19.74 -25.04
CA ILE A 353 12.71 -20.52 -24.46
C ILE A 353 12.50 -21.84 -25.24
N GLU A 354 12.66 -21.81 -26.56
CA GLU A 354 12.53 -22.99 -27.41
C GLU A 354 13.73 -23.93 -27.28
N ASP A 355 14.94 -23.40 -27.13
CA ASP A 355 16.18 -24.17 -27.06
C ASP A 355 16.42 -24.80 -25.68
N THR A 356 15.87 -24.24 -24.59
CA THR A 356 16.11 -24.74 -23.25
C THR A 356 15.38 -26.05 -22.95
N THR A 357 16.09 -27.00 -22.35
CA THR A 357 15.52 -28.28 -21.89
C THR A 357 15.11 -28.26 -20.40
N SER A 358 15.45 -27.18 -19.67
CA SER A 358 15.15 -27.01 -18.25
C SER A 358 13.80 -26.29 -18.07
N ASP A 359 12.84 -26.95 -17.45
CA ASP A 359 11.53 -26.34 -17.15
C ASP A 359 11.67 -25.09 -16.29
N TYR A 360 12.61 -25.10 -15.33
CA TYR A 360 12.89 -23.94 -14.48
C TYR A 360 13.46 -22.75 -15.27
N ASP A 361 14.41 -23.00 -16.17
CA ASP A 361 14.99 -21.93 -17.00
C ASP A 361 13.94 -21.40 -17.99
N LYS A 362 13.11 -22.29 -18.52
CA LYS A 362 12.00 -21.93 -19.38
C LYS A 362 11.02 -20.99 -18.69
N GLU A 363 10.61 -21.30 -17.47
CA GLU A 363 9.75 -20.45 -16.64
C GLU A 363 10.39 -19.06 -16.43
N LYS A 364 11.68 -19.01 -16.07
CA LYS A 364 12.37 -17.74 -15.84
C LYS A 364 12.60 -16.91 -17.09
N LEU A 365 12.79 -17.54 -18.24
CA LEU A 365 12.85 -16.85 -19.53
C LEU A 365 11.46 -16.31 -19.93
N GLN A 366 10.39 -17.06 -19.64
CA GLN A 366 9.01 -16.60 -19.87
C GLN A 366 8.66 -15.38 -19.01
N GLU A 367 9.02 -15.40 -17.72
CA GLU A 367 8.86 -14.23 -16.84
C GLU A 367 9.60 -13.00 -17.38
N ARG A 368 10.84 -13.19 -17.82
CA ARG A 368 11.67 -12.12 -18.39
C ARG A 368 11.09 -11.56 -19.68
N LEU A 369 10.62 -12.44 -20.57
CA LEU A 369 9.93 -12.05 -21.81
C LEU A 369 8.66 -11.25 -21.51
N ALA A 370 7.83 -11.71 -20.56
CA ALA A 370 6.61 -11.02 -20.17
C ALA A 370 6.88 -9.60 -19.63
N LYS A 371 7.94 -9.44 -18.84
CA LYS A 371 8.35 -8.12 -18.30
C LYS A 371 8.83 -7.16 -19.40
N LEU A 372 9.52 -7.64 -20.42
CA LEU A 372 10.06 -6.80 -21.49
C LEU A 372 9.02 -6.52 -22.60
N ALA A 373 8.26 -7.54 -23.00
CA ALA A 373 7.31 -7.45 -24.11
C ALA A 373 5.95 -6.84 -23.71
N GLY A 374 5.59 -6.89 -22.42
CA GLY A 374 4.28 -6.44 -21.94
C GLY A 374 4.13 -4.91 -21.91
N GLY A 375 5.21 -4.17 -21.82
CA GLY A 375 5.16 -2.73 -21.66
C GLY A 375 4.50 -2.29 -20.34
N VAL A 376 4.14 -1.02 -20.27
CA VAL A 376 3.41 -0.41 -19.16
C VAL A 376 2.15 0.27 -19.68
N ALA A 377 0.99 -0.10 -19.16
CA ALA A 377 -0.24 0.63 -19.39
C ALA A 377 -0.30 1.84 -18.47
N VAL A 378 -0.44 3.03 -19.02
CA VAL A 378 -0.56 4.29 -18.28
C VAL A 378 -1.98 4.80 -18.40
N ILE A 379 -2.72 4.80 -17.28
CA ILE A 379 -4.04 5.44 -17.20
C ILE A 379 -3.82 6.88 -16.75
N ARG A 380 -4.08 7.83 -17.64
CA ARG A 380 -3.99 9.27 -17.35
C ARG A 380 -5.36 9.78 -16.97
N VAL A 381 -5.52 10.14 -15.72
CA VAL A 381 -6.80 10.56 -15.15
C VAL A 381 -7.00 12.05 -15.36
N GLY A 382 -8.08 12.41 -16.09
CA GLY A 382 -8.51 13.78 -16.33
C GLY A 382 -9.53 14.28 -15.30
N GLY A 383 -9.72 15.58 -15.27
CA GLY A 383 -10.73 16.25 -14.43
C GLY A 383 -10.69 17.76 -14.56
N ALA A 384 -11.73 18.44 -14.06
CA ALA A 384 -11.88 19.88 -14.18
C ALA A 384 -11.01 20.67 -13.17
N THR A 385 -10.64 20.07 -12.04
CA THR A 385 -9.84 20.69 -10.99
C THR A 385 -8.78 19.72 -10.48
N GLU A 386 -7.67 20.23 -9.96
CA GLU A 386 -6.61 19.40 -9.35
C GLU A 386 -7.13 18.51 -8.20
N VAL A 387 -8.09 18.99 -7.43
CA VAL A 387 -8.71 18.24 -6.33
C VAL A 387 -9.49 17.05 -6.86
N GLU A 388 -10.26 17.25 -7.93
CA GLU A 388 -11.03 16.20 -8.60
C GLU A 388 -10.10 15.17 -9.26
N VAL A 389 -9.06 15.61 -9.97
CA VAL A 389 -8.07 14.72 -10.60
C VAL A 389 -7.38 13.84 -9.55
N LYS A 390 -6.96 14.42 -8.43
CA LYS A 390 -6.33 13.66 -7.33
C LYS A 390 -7.28 12.62 -6.75
N GLU A 391 -8.51 13.00 -6.43
CA GLU A 391 -9.51 12.09 -5.85
C GLU A 391 -9.84 10.96 -6.83
N ARG A 392 -10.02 11.27 -8.12
CA ARG A 392 -10.28 10.29 -9.16
C ARG A 392 -9.09 9.37 -9.40
N LYS A 393 -7.88 9.89 -9.34
CA LYS A 393 -6.65 9.10 -9.44
C LYS A 393 -6.52 8.11 -8.29
N ASP A 394 -6.70 8.55 -7.04
CA ASP A 394 -6.66 7.66 -5.87
C ASP A 394 -7.68 6.52 -6.03
N ARG A 395 -8.88 6.82 -6.55
CA ARG A 395 -9.93 5.83 -6.82
C ARG A 395 -9.57 4.84 -7.94
N VAL A 396 -8.88 5.30 -9.00
CA VAL A 396 -8.36 4.42 -10.07
C VAL A 396 -7.23 3.54 -9.53
N ASP A 397 -6.34 4.08 -8.68
CA ASP A 397 -5.27 3.31 -8.02
C ASP A 397 -5.87 2.17 -7.16
N ASP A 398 -6.88 2.48 -6.31
CA ASP A 398 -7.55 1.49 -5.47
C ASP A 398 -8.22 0.39 -6.32
N ALA A 399 -8.94 0.79 -7.38
CA ALA A 399 -9.61 -0.13 -8.27
C ALA A 399 -8.63 -1.03 -9.04
N MET A 400 -7.48 -0.51 -9.41
CA MET A 400 -6.41 -1.29 -10.04
C MET A 400 -5.83 -2.33 -9.08
N HIS A 401 -5.55 -1.93 -7.83
CA HIS A 401 -5.03 -2.85 -6.81
C HIS A 401 -6.03 -3.96 -6.46
N ALA A 402 -7.31 -3.60 -6.28
CA ALA A 402 -8.39 -4.56 -6.05
C ALA A 402 -8.53 -5.56 -7.21
N THR A 403 -8.45 -5.06 -8.45
CA THR A 403 -8.54 -5.91 -9.64
C THR A 403 -7.36 -6.88 -9.72
N ARG A 404 -6.14 -6.43 -9.44
CA ARG A 404 -4.95 -7.30 -9.39
C ARG A 404 -5.10 -8.36 -8.29
N ALA A 405 -5.52 -7.97 -7.09
CA ALA A 405 -5.77 -8.90 -5.99
C ALA A 405 -6.82 -9.98 -6.34
N ALA A 406 -7.86 -9.61 -7.11
CA ALA A 406 -8.88 -10.54 -7.57
C ALA A 406 -8.37 -11.51 -8.65
N VAL A 407 -7.51 -11.05 -9.53
CA VAL A 407 -6.86 -11.93 -10.53
C VAL A 407 -5.93 -12.95 -9.86
N GLU A 408 -5.25 -12.55 -8.77
CA GLU A 408 -4.33 -13.41 -8.02
C GLU A 408 -5.04 -14.51 -7.22
N GLU A 409 -6.05 -14.17 -6.42
CA GLU A 409 -6.69 -15.11 -5.46
C GLU A 409 -8.19 -15.35 -5.72
N GLY A 410 -8.75 -14.75 -6.77
CA GLY A 410 -10.18 -14.86 -7.08
C GLY A 410 -11.06 -13.87 -6.31
N ILE A 411 -12.36 -14.05 -6.47
CA ILE A 411 -13.42 -13.20 -5.90
C ILE A 411 -14.32 -13.95 -4.94
N VAL A 412 -14.89 -13.23 -3.99
CA VAL A 412 -15.91 -13.67 -3.05
C VAL A 412 -17.11 -12.72 -3.05
N ALA A 413 -18.21 -13.09 -2.40
CA ALA A 413 -19.34 -12.19 -2.21
C ALA A 413 -18.91 -10.94 -1.41
N GLY A 414 -19.24 -9.77 -1.93
CA GLY A 414 -18.88 -8.49 -1.33
C GLY A 414 -19.77 -8.05 -0.17
N GLY A 415 -19.62 -6.78 0.21
CA GLY A 415 -20.45 -6.18 1.25
C GLY A 415 -20.25 -6.77 2.64
N GLY A 416 -19.11 -7.43 2.91
CA GLY A 416 -18.81 -8.11 4.16
C GLY A 416 -19.46 -9.49 4.31
N SER A 417 -20.26 -9.94 3.33
CA SER A 417 -20.96 -11.23 3.38
C SER A 417 -20.01 -12.42 3.45
N ALA A 418 -18.89 -12.38 2.71
CA ALA A 418 -17.89 -13.46 2.70
C ALA A 418 -17.34 -13.78 4.10
N LEU A 419 -17.00 -12.76 4.90
CA LEU A 419 -16.53 -12.94 6.28
C LEU A 419 -17.61 -13.50 7.19
N LEU A 420 -18.84 -13.00 7.06
CA LEU A 420 -19.98 -13.48 7.84
C LEU A 420 -20.22 -14.98 7.60
N PHE A 421 -20.25 -15.41 6.32
CA PHE A 421 -20.47 -16.82 5.98
C PHE A 421 -19.27 -17.71 6.32
N ALA A 422 -18.04 -17.23 6.08
CA ALA A 422 -16.82 -17.97 6.46
C ALA A 422 -16.73 -18.19 7.97
N SER A 423 -17.29 -17.28 8.78
CA SER A 423 -17.31 -17.41 10.24
C SER A 423 -18.16 -18.60 10.75
N LYS A 424 -19.06 -19.17 9.91
CA LYS A 424 -19.80 -20.39 10.24
C LYS A 424 -18.87 -21.62 10.43
N ALA A 425 -17.70 -21.63 9.77
CA ALA A 425 -16.69 -22.67 9.98
C ALA A 425 -16.21 -22.75 11.45
N LEU A 426 -16.36 -21.66 12.21
CA LEU A 426 -15.99 -21.61 13.62
C LEU A 426 -16.97 -22.32 14.55
N GLU A 427 -18.19 -22.65 14.11
CA GLU A 427 -19.20 -23.35 14.93
C GLU A 427 -18.72 -24.74 15.38
N SER A 428 -17.93 -25.40 14.53
CA SER A 428 -17.33 -26.72 14.84
C SER A 428 -15.95 -26.63 15.47
N LEU A 429 -15.33 -25.43 15.48
CA LEU A 429 -13.97 -25.23 15.97
C LEU A 429 -13.97 -25.12 17.50
N LYS A 430 -13.14 -25.94 18.16
CA LYS A 430 -13.00 -25.91 19.62
C LYS A 430 -11.64 -25.39 20.04
N GLY A 431 -11.63 -24.57 21.10
CA GLY A 431 -10.44 -24.19 21.83
C GLY A 431 -9.94 -25.33 22.71
N ASP A 432 -8.68 -25.30 23.10
CA ASP A 432 -8.10 -26.29 24.02
C ASP A 432 -8.49 -25.99 25.47
N ASN A 433 -8.99 -24.77 25.74
CA ASN A 433 -9.55 -24.32 27.02
C ASN A 433 -10.60 -23.21 26.75
N ASP A 434 -11.28 -22.76 27.83
CA ASP A 434 -12.35 -21.76 27.76
C ASP A 434 -11.86 -20.41 27.25
N ASP A 435 -10.64 -20.00 27.58
CA ASP A 435 -10.06 -18.73 27.12
C ASP A 435 -9.75 -18.74 25.63
N GLN A 436 -9.27 -19.87 25.10
CA GLN A 436 -9.11 -20.05 23.65
C GLN A 436 -10.48 -20.10 22.96
N GLN A 437 -11.48 -20.73 23.57
CA GLN A 437 -12.84 -20.73 23.04
C GLN A 437 -13.41 -19.31 22.97
N ALA A 438 -13.14 -18.49 24.00
CA ALA A 438 -13.51 -17.08 24.00
C ALA A 438 -12.81 -16.29 22.86
N GLY A 439 -11.53 -16.60 22.56
CA GLY A 439 -10.80 -16.06 21.42
C GLY A 439 -11.46 -16.39 20.07
N ILE A 440 -11.91 -17.62 19.89
CA ILE A 440 -12.65 -18.05 18.68
C ILE A 440 -13.96 -17.26 18.56
N GLU A 441 -14.69 -17.10 19.65
CA GLU A 441 -15.97 -16.38 19.67
C GLU A 441 -15.79 -14.87 19.38
N ILE A 442 -14.67 -14.26 19.81
CA ILE A 442 -14.31 -12.88 19.47
C ILE A 442 -14.23 -12.70 17.96
N ILE A 443 -13.54 -13.58 17.25
CA ILE A 443 -13.41 -13.52 15.79
C ILE A 443 -14.76 -13.79 15.11
N ARG A 444 -15.55 -14.74 15.59
CA ARG A 444 -16.89 -15.01 15.05
C ARG A 444 -17.78 -13.75 15.11
N LYS A 445 -17.72 -12.99 16.20
CA LYS A 445 -18.45 -11.71 16.36
C LYS A 445 -17.83 -10.60 15.51
N ALA A 446 -16.51 -10.52 15.43
CA ALA A 446 -15.81 -9.48 14.68
C ALA A 446 -16.09 -9.58 13.17
N CYS A 447 -16.24 -10.80 12.62
CA CYS A 447 -16.58 -11.01 11.21
C CYS A 447 -17.96 -10.44 10.81
N GLN A 448 -18.82 -10.12 11.77
CA GLN A 448 -20.10 -9.43 11.51
C GLN A 448 -19.94 -7.91 11.37
N ALA A 449 -18.82 -7.34 11.87
CA ALA A 449 -18.66 -5.90 11.96
C ALA A 449 -18.68 -5.18 10.60
N PRO A 450 -18.06 -5.69 9.53
CA PRO A 450 -18.13 -5.03 8.21
C PRO A 450 -19.56 -4.91 7.68
N VAL A 451 -20.34 -5.98 7.69
CA VAL A 451 -21.78 -5.96 7.27
C VAL A 451 -22.57 -4.98 8.11
N ARG A 452 -22.40 -5.02 9.44
CA ARG A 452 -23.08 -4.10 10.37
C ARG A 452 -22.77 -2.65 10.06
N GLN A 453 -21.50 -2.35 9.80
CA GLN A 453 -21.07 -0.98 9.51
C GLN A 453 -21.58 -0.48 8.16
N ILE A 454 -21.55 -1.33 7.12
CA ILE A 454 -22.08 -1.01 5.79
C ILE A 454 -23.60 -0.72 5.89
N ALA A 455 -24.34 -1.57 6.61
CA ALA A 455 -25.76 -1.38 6.85
C ALA A 455 -26.04 -0.08 7.62
N ALA A 456 -25.29 0.20 8.69
CA ALA A 456 -25.43 1.42 9.49
C ALA A 456 -25.14 2.69 8.66
N ASN A 457 -24.10 2.68 7.83
CA ASN A 457 -23.79 3.80 6.92
C ASN A 457 -24.89 4.01 5.87
N ALA A 458 -25.62 2.94 5.52
CA ALA A 458 -26.79 3.00 4.63
C ALA A 458 -28.09 3.41 5.31
N GLY A 459 -28.09 3.54 6.65
CA GLY A 459 -29.27 3.88 7.45
C GLY A 459 -30.14 2.68 7.84
N ALA A 460 -29.63 1.45 7.63
CA ALA A 460 -30.30 0.21 8.02
C ALA A 460 -29.76 -0.31 9.38
N GLU A 461 -30.62 -1.08 10.09
CA GLU A 461 -30.22 -1.69 11.36
C GLU A 461 -29.35 -2.93 11.12
N GLY A 462 -28.03 -2.82 11.43
CA GLY A 462 -27.04 -3.85 11.14
C GLY A 462 -27.34 -5.20 11.81
N SER A 463 -27.99 -5.23 12.97
CA SER A 463 -28.38 -6.45 13.67
C SER A 463 -29.44 -7.24 12.90
N ILE A 464 -30.39 -6.53 12.31
CA ILE A 464 -31.46 -7.15 11.49
C ILE A 464 -30.87 -7.70 10.20
N VAL A 465 -29.97 -6.93 9.55
CA VAL A 465 -29.28 -7.37 8.32
C VAL A 465 -28.48 -8.64 8.58
N VAL A 466 -27.64 -8.68 9.62
CA VAL A 466 -26.86 -9.86 9.98
C VAL A 466 -27.77 -11.05 10.30
N GLY A 467 -28.88 -10.85 11.05
CA GLY A 467 -29.84 -11.92 11.34
C GLY A 467 -30.39 -12.55 10.07
N LYS A 468 -30.91 -11.74 9.15
CA LYS A 468 -31.44 -12.23 7.87
C LYS A 468 -30.42 -12.96 7.00
N LEU A 469 -29.15 -12.50 7.01
CA LEU A 469 -28.07 -13.20 6.27
C LEU A 469 -27.70 -14.52 6.93
N SER A 470 -27.64 -14.55 8.26
CA SER A 470 -27.29 -15.76 9.02
C SER A 470 -28.32 -16.89 8.86
N ASP A 471 -29.61 -16.55 8.66
CA ASP A 471 -30.69 -17.51 8.43
C ASP A 471 -30.59 -18.22 7.06
N LYS A 472 -29.82 -17.66 6.13
CA LYS A 472 -29.56 -18.27 4.81
C LYS A 472 -28.28 -19.10 4.83
N ASN A 473 -28.32 -20.23 4.12
CA ASN A 473 -27.16 -21.09 3.96
C ASN A 473 -26.56 -20.98 2.54
N ASP A 474 -26.43 -19.75 2.06
CA ASP A 474 -25.91 -19.44 0.73
C ASP A 474 -24.82 -18.36 0.86
N ALA A 475 -23.58 -18.74 0.61
CA ALA A 475 -22.42 -17.86 0.71
C ALA A 475 -22.41 -16.71 -0.32
N ALA A 476 -23.22 -16.82 -1.37
CA ALA A 476 -23.38 -15.76 -2.37
C ALA A 476 -24.48 -14.75 -2.00
N PHE A 477 -25.31 -15.05 -0.98
CA PHE A 477 -26.39 -14.17 -0.54
C PHE A 477 -25.86 -13.02 0.30
N GLY A 478 -26.35 -11.81 0.05
CA GLY A 478 -25.89 -10.62 0.77
C GLY A 478 -26.88 -9.47 0.77
N TYR A 479 -26.52 -8.37 1.42
CA TYR A 479 -27.27 -7.15 1.49
C TYR A 479 -26.66 -6.07 0.57
N ASP A 480 -27.42 -5.71 -0.47
CA ASP A 480 -27.11 -4.58 -1.33
C ASP A 480 -27.52 -3.28 -0.63
N ALA A 481 -26.54 -2.65 0.01
CA ALA A 481 -26.75 -1.42 0.77
C ALA A 481 -27.04 -0.20 -0.12
N GLN A 482 -26.72 -0.26 -1.42
CA GLN A 482 -27.05 0.82 -2.36
C GLN A 482 -28.54 0.90 -2.61
N ASN A 483 -29.18 -0.26 -2.84
CA ASN A 483 -30.58 -0.39 -3.23
C ASN A 483 -31.50 -0.87 -2.09
N ASP A 484 -30.97 -1.10 -0.88
CA ASP A 484 -31.69 -1.58 0.30
C ASP A 484 -32.46 -2.90 0.05
N ASN A 485 -31.78 -3.87 -0.57
CA ASN A 485 -32.39 -5.18 -0.86
C ASN A 485 -31.42 -6.34 -0.59
N TYR A 486 -31.93 -7.57 -0.67
CA TYR A 486 -31.17 -8.81 -0.44
C TYR A 486 -31.07 -9.57 -1.75
N VAL A 487 -29.85 -9.82 -2.22
CA VAL A 487 -29.57 -10.39 -3.54
C VAL A 487 -28.48 -11.46 -3.50
N ASN A 488 -28.34 -12.19 -4.61
CA ASN A 488 -27.11 -12.91 -4.88
C ASN A 488 -26.03 -11.90 -5.26
N MET A 489 -25.06 -11.69 -4.39
CA MET A 489 -24.02 -10.65 -4.52
C MET A 489 -23.15 -10.87 -5.75
N ILE A 490 -22.85 -12.13 -6.08
CA ILE A 490 -22.01 -12.45 -7.25
C ILE A 490 -22.73 -12.14 -8.56
N GLU A 491 -24.02 -12.53 -8.66
CA GLU A 491 -24.85 -12.22 -9.84
C GLU A 491 -25.14 -10.72 -9.99
N ALA A 492 -25.28 -10.03 -8.86
CA ALA A 492 -25.46 -8.58 -8.83
C ALA A 492 -24.15 -7.81 -9.12
N GLY A 493 -23.01 -8.51 -9.24
CA GLY A 493 -21.70 -7.90 -9.44
C GLY A 493 -21.11 -7.24 -8.19
N ILE A 494 -21.71 -7.44 -7.01
CA ILE A 494 -21.21 -6.92 -5.72
C ILE A 494 -20.22 -7.93 -5.14
N ILE A 495 -18.96 -7.77 -5.51
CA ILE A 495 -17.89 -8.75 -5.27
C ILE A 495 -16.68 -8.08 -4.64
N ASP A 496 -15.96 -8.81 -3.79
CA ASP A 496 -14.70 -8.38 -3.19
C ASP A 496 -13.58 -9.35 -3.62
N PRO A 497 -12.33 -8.86 -3.80
CA PRO A 497 -11.18 -9.74 -3.99
C PRO A 497 -10.93 -10.58 -2.74
N ALA A 498 -10.76 -11.89 -2.92
CA ALA A 498 -10.53 -12.81 -1.79
C ALA A 498 -9.27 -12.45 -1.00
N LYS A 499 -8.22 -12.00 -1.68
CA LYS A 499 -6.96 -11.52 -1.07
C LYS A 499 -7.21 -10.33 -0.15
N VAL A 500 -7.98 -9.32 -0.59
CA VAL A 500 -8.31 -8.13 0.21
C VAL A 500 -9.04 -8.50 1.50
N VAL A 501 -10.07 -9.36 1.40
CA VAL A 501 -10.87 -9.79 2.56
C VAL A 501 -10.02 -10.60 3.55
N ARG A 502 -9.18 -11.48 3.04
CA ARG A 502 -8.29 -12.34 3.83
C ARG A 502 -7.22 -11.55 4.57
N THR A 503 -6.50 -10.68 3.86
CA THR A 503 -5.44 -9.86 4.46
C THR A 503 -6.01 -8.89 5.48
N ALA A 504 -7.18 -8.29 5.22
CA ALA A 504 -7.86 -7.43 6.18
C ALA A 504 -8.12 -8.12 7.52
N LEU A 505 -8.56 -9.37 7.51
CA LEU A 505 -8.75 -10.15 8.74
C LEU A 505 -7.41 -10.49 9.41
N GLN A 506 -6.39 -10.88 8.64
CA GLN A 506 -5.07 -11.25 9.15
C GLN A 506 -4.34 -10.06 9.78
N ASP A 507 -4.30 -8.92 9.10
CA ASP A 507 -3.63 -7.72 9.60
C ASP A 507 -4.35 -7.15 10.82
N ALA A 508 -5.69 -7.11 10.78
CA ALA A 508 -6.51 -6.70 11.92
C ALA A 508 -6.27 -7.57 13.16
N SER A 509 -6.29 -8.90 12.99
CA SER A 509 -6.12 -9.85 14.11
C SER A 509 -4.70 -9.85 14.66
N SER A 510 -3.69 -9.67 13.82
CA SER A 510 -2.29 -9.59 14.21
C SER A 510 -2.06 -8.43 15.18
N VAL A 511 -2.48 -7.22 14.81
CA VAL A 511 -2.30 -6.03 15.64
C VAL A 511 -3.24 -6.05 16.86
N ALA A 512 -4.49 -6.49 16.68
CA ALA A 512 -5.42 -6.64 17.80
C ALA A 512 -4.90 -7.64 18.85
N GLY A 513 -4.29 -8.74 18.41
CA GLY A 513 -3.66 -9.72 19.31
C GLY A 513 -2.51 -9.12 20.14
N LEU A 514 -1.70 -8.23 19.55
CA LEU A 514 -0.66 -7.49 20.28
C LEU A 514 -1.28 -6.55 21.33
N LEU A 515 -2.31 -5.80 20.94
CA LEU A 515 -3.03 -4.90 21.86
C LEU A 515 -3.63 -5.65 23.06
N LEU A 516 -4.27 -6.78 22.79
CA LEU A 516 -4.92 -7.59 23.84
C LEU A 516 -3.94 -8.24 24.81
N THR A 517 -2.70 -8.48 24.39
CA THR A 517 -1.64 -9.04 25.24
C THR A 517 -0.77 -7.96 25.89
N THR A 518 -1.04 -6.67 25.65
CA THR A 518 -0.30 -5.54 26.26
C THR A 518 -0.71 -5.35 27.70
N GLU A 519 0.28 -5.25 28.61
CA GLU A 519 0.08 -5.03 30.05
C GLU A 519 0.60 -3.68 30.53
N ALA A 520 1.61 -3.12 29.84
CA ALA A 520 2.20 -1.83 30.18
C ALA A 520 2.39 -0.94 28.94
N THR A 521 2.27 0.35 29.13
CA THR A 521 2.60 1.38 28.12
C THR A 521 3.68 2.31 28.64
N ILE A 522 4.65 2.64 27.77
CA ILE A 522 5.75 3.56 28.05
C ILE A 522 5.70 4.68 27.04
N THR A 523 5.43 5.89 27.49
CA THR A 523 5.32 7.08 26.63
C THR A 523 6.25 8.19 27.11
N ASP A 524 6.51 9.19 26.28
CA ASP A 524 7.20 10.40 26.73
C ASP A 524 6.33 11.16 27.73
N ALA A 525 6.94 11.63 28.81
CA ALA A 525 6.25 12.48 29.78
C ALA A 525 5.89 13.83 29.12
N PRO A 526 4.77 14.44 29.48
CA PRO A 526 4.42 15.77 29.03
C PRO A 526 5.56 16.77 29.29
N ASP A 527 5.90 17.58 28.30
CA ASP A 527 6.91 18.62 28.44
C ASP A 527 6.26 19.89 29.01
N ASP A 528 6.23 20.00 30.35
CA ASP A 528 5.66 21.15 31.06
C ASP A 528 6.43 22.47 30.78
N SER A 529 7.61 22.41 30.14
CA SER A 529 8.43 23.59 29.84
C SER A 529 7.88 24.45 28.68
N LYS A 530 7.01 23.92 27.85
CA LYS A 530 6.40 24.67 26.72
C LYS A 530 5.20 25.54 27.12
N GLY A 531 4.66 25.38 28.32
CA GLY A 531 3.54 26.18 28.83
C GLY A 531 3.94 27.46 29.60
N ALA A 532 5.21 27.58 29.98
CA ALA A 532 5.65 28.69 30.85
C ALA A 532 6.20 29.93 30.12
N ALA A 533 6.29 29.91 28.81
CA ALA A 533 6.88 31.02 28.02
C ALA A 533 5.88 32.09 27.53
N ALA A 534 4.60 31.99 27.90
CA ALA A 534 3.56 32.95 27.45
C ALA A 534 2.97 33.83 28.59
N GLY A 535 3.67 33.95 29.72
CA GLY A 535 3.14 34.77 30.83
C GLY A 535 4.24 35.42 31.65
N GLY A 536 4.75 36.58 31.23
CA GLY A 536 5.66 37.30 32.08
C GLY A 536 6.43 38.43 31.39
N MET A 537 5.76 39.47 30.94
CA MET A 537 6.38 40.80 30.90
C MET A 537 6.13 41.48 32.24
N PRO A 538 7.16 41.78 33.06
CA PRO A 538 7.03 42.76 34.08
C PRO A 538 7.22 44.15 33.45
N GLY A 539 6.20 44.97 33.53
CA GLY A 539 6.33 46.39 33.32
C GLY A 539 7.31 46.96 34.36
N GLY A 540 8.33 47.64 33.85
CA GLY A 540 9.27 48.45 34.61
C GLY A 540 9.35 49.83 34.02
N MET A 541 8.68 50.72 34.68
CA MET A 541 8.61 52.17 34.46
C MET A 541 9.93 52.80 34.89
N GLY A 542 10.35 53.85 34.16
CA GLY A 542 11.05 54.97 34.78
C GLY A 542 12.43 55.28 34.25
N GLY A 543 12.60 56.51 33.82
CA GLY A 543 13.88 57.18 33.83
C GLY A 543 14.18 58.11 32.66
N MET A 544 13.70 59.29 32.77
CA MET A 544 14.08 60.57 32.11
C MET A 544 15.59 60.88 32.12
N GLY A 545 16.03 61.60 31.08
CA GLY A 545 17.23 62.41 31.07
C GLY A 545 18.05 62.16 29.81
N GLY A 546 18.12 63.03 28.87
CA GLY A 546 18.69 64.32 28.83
C GLY A 546 19.79 64.37 27.79
N MET A 547 19.57 65.14 26.77
CA MET A 547 20.43 66.06 26.00
C MET A 547 21.81 65.62 25.47
N ASP A 548 21.95 66.03 24.21
CA ASP A 548 23.08 66.66 23.50
C ASP A 548 24.12 65.78 22.80
N PHE A 549 24.16 65.86 21.57
CA PHE A 549 24.74 66.51 20.40
C PHE A 549 24.48 65.69 19.11
#